data_a15aed6d89779321005a7cfda7487ec6
#
_entry.id   a15aed6d89779321005a7cfda7487ec6
#
_cell.length_a   1.000
_cell.length_b   1.000
_cell.length_c   1.000
_cell.angle_alpha   90.00
_cell.angle_beta   90.00
_cell.angle_gamma   90.00
#
_symmetry.space_group_name_H-M   'P 1'
#
loop_
_entity.id
_entity.type
_entity.pdbx_description
1 polymer ?
#
loop_
_entity_poly.entity_id
_entity_poly.type
_entity_poly.pdbx_seq_one_letter_code
_entity_poly.pdbx_strand_id
1 'polypeptide(L)' 'MKKEDIDRINELARKAKTVGLTPEENEERALFPTA' A
#
# COMPACT_ATOMS: atom_id res chain seq x y z
N MET A 1 10.44 -6.76 -7.96
CA MET A 1 9.88 -6.45 -6.65
C MET A 1 9.98 -7.61 -5.70
N LYS A 2 10.22 -7.34 -4.45
CA LYS A 2 10.25 -8.39 -3.45
C LYS A 2 8.84 -8.81 -3.08
N LYS A 3 8.72 -10.07 -2.67
CA LYS A 3 7.43 -10.61 -2.25
C LYS A 3 6.84 -9.79 -1.11
N GLU A 4 7.68 -9.35 -0.19
CA GLU A 4 7.24 -8.55 0.95
C GLU A 4 6.65 -7.21 0.50
N ASP A 5 7.24 -6.62 -0.53
CA ASP A 5 6.73 -5.36 -1.06
C ASP A 5 5.36 -5.57 -1.70
N ILE A 6 5.21 -6.66 -2.43
CA ILE A 6 3.94 -6.98 -3.07
C ILE A 6 2.87 -7.21 -2.02
N ASP A 7 3.21 -7.93 -0.96
CA ASP A 7 2.27 -8.18 0.14
C ASP A 7 1.86 -6.87 0.81
N ARG A 8 2.82 -5.97 1.00
CA ARG A 8 2.55 -4.68 1.62
C ARG A 8 1.63 -3.83 0.75
N ILE A 9 1.87 -3.81 -0.55
CA ILE A 9 1.04 -3.08 -1.49
C ILE A 9 -0.39 -3.59 -1.46
N ASN A 10 -0.54 -4.90 -1.47
CA ASN A 10 -1.86 -5.52 -1.42
C ASN A 10 -2.58 -5.20 -0.12
N GLU A 11 -1.85 -5.19 0.98
CA GLU A 11 -2.42 -4.87 2.28
C GLU A 11 -2.92 -3.43 2.31
N LEU A 12 -2.10 -2.50 1.81
CA LEU A 12 -2.47 -1.10 1.76
C LEU A 12 -3.68 -0.87 0.86
N ALA A 13 -3.70 -1.53 -0.29
CA ALA A 13 -4.81 -1.40 -1.22
C ALA A 13 -6.11 -1.90 -0.59
N ARG A 14 -6.03 -3.00 0.13
CA ARG A 14 -7.20 -3.57 0.81
C ARG A 14 -7.67 -2.66 1.93
N LYS A 15 -6.73 -2.14 2.70
CA LYS A 15 -7.05 -1.24 3.79
C LYS A 15 -7.71 0.05 3.29
N ALA A 16 -7.26 0.54 2.15
CA ALA A 16 -7.82 1.75 1.56
C ALA A 16 -9.31 1.59 1.22
N LYS A 17 -9.72 0.37 0.93
CA LYS A 17 -11.11 0.09 0.59
C LYS A 17 -11.99 -0.10 1.81
N THR A 18 -11.40 -0.34 2.95
CA THR A 18 -12.15 -0.58 4.18
C THR A 18 -12.11 0.63 5.11
N VAL A 19 -11.09 0.70 5.95
CA VAL A 19 -10.99 1.80 6.92
C VAL A 19 -10.31 3.04 6.36
N GLY A 20 -9.67 2.91 5.22
CA GLY A 20 -8.93 4.00 4.63
C GLY A 20 -7.48 4.03 5.09
N LEU A 21 -6.65 4.76 4.37
CA LEU A 21 -5.24 4.87 4.69
C LEU A 21 -4.98 6.13 5.49
N THR A 22 -4.02 6.03 6.43
CA THR A 22 -3.52 7.22 7.11
C THR A 22 -2.67 8.01 6.12
N PRO A 23 -2.39 9.29 6.40
CA PRO A 23 -1.52 10.08 5.52
C PRO A 23 -0.17 9.42 5.30
N GLU A 24 0.38 8.80 6.35
CA GLU A 24 1.66 8.12 6.25
C GLU A 24 1.58 6.89 5.36
N GLU A 25 0.51 6.13 5.52
CA GLU A 25 0.31 4.93 4.69
C GLU A 25 0.06 5.30 3.24
N ASN A 26 -0.62 6.40 3.02
CA ASN A 26 -0.87 6.87 1.67
C ASN A 26 0.44 7.26 0.98
N GLU A 27 1.35 7.87 1.71
CA GLU A 27 2.67 8.20 1.20
C GLU A 27 3.47 6.95 0.90
N GLU A 28 3.40 5.98 1.79
CA GLU A 28 4.10 4.72 1.60
C GLU A 28 3.63 4.03 0.33
N ARG A 29 2.33 4.02 0.13
CA ARG A 29 1.75 3.43 -1.06
C ARG A 29 2.25 4.12 -2.33
N ALA A 30 2.40 5.43 -2.28
CA ALA A 30 2.87 6.20 -3.43
C ALA A 30 4.34 5.92 -3.76
N LEU A 31 5.11 5.46 -2.78
CA LEU A 31 6.51 5.13 -2.97
C LEU A 31 6.70 3.81 -3.71
N PHE A 32 5.71 2.94 -3.69
CA PHE A 32 5.79 1.68 -4.40
C PHE A 32 5.43 1.87 -5.87
N PRO A 33 6.25 1.36 -6.77
CA PRO A 33 5.97 1.48 -8.21
C PRO A 33 4.93 0.45 -8.64
N THR A 34 3.70 0.71 -8.33
CA THR A 34 2.60 -0.13 -8.77
C THR A 34 2.17 0.34 -10.14
N ALA A 35 2.75 -0.22 -11.13
CA ALA A 35 2.38 0.12 -12.49
C ALA A 35 1.08 -0.57 -12.88
#